data_ebe85f1ddc90c93e5b4582329ef6e133
#
_entry.id   ebe85f1ddc90c93e5b4582329ef6e133
#
_cell.length_a   1.000
_cell.length_b   1.000
_cell.length_c   1.000
_cell.angle_alpha   90.00
_cell.angle_beta   90.00
_cell.angle_gamma   90.00
#
_symmetry.space_group_name_H-M   'P 1'
#
loop_
_entity.id
_entity.type
_entity.pdbx_description
1 polymer ?
#
loop_
_entity_poly.entity_id
_entity_poly.type
_entity_poly.pdbx_seq_one_letter_code
_entity_poly.pdbx_strand_id
1 'polypeptide(L)'
;ENAGTLTAEGARLLDTDGELEAGIPVCPPEGDAGTGMAATNSVAVRTGNVSAGTSVFAMIVLEKALKNVHTEIDLVTTPSGEAVAMAHCNNCTSDLNAWVNLFEEFANSFGMKIDKNELFSVLYNKALEGDADCGGLLAYNYFSGEGITAFDEGRPLFARTPDAKFNL
;
A
#
# COMPACT_ATOMS: atom_id res chain seq x y z
N GLU A 1 1.13 14.71 -21.23
CA GLU A 1 2.06 15.70 -21.77
C GLU A 1 3.37 15.03 -22.17
N ASN A 2 4.12 15.63 -23.09
CA ASN A 2 5.36 15.07 -23.59
C ASN A 2 6.52 15.54 -22.71
N ALA A 3 7.25 14.63 -22.08
CA ALA A 3 8.43 14.95 -21.29
C ALA A 3 9.68 15.19 -22.15
N GLY A 4 9.59 14.93 -23.45
CA GLY A 4 10.69 15.07 -24.41
C GLY A 4 11.18 13.74 -24.95
N THR A 5 12.41 13.73 -25.42
CA THR A 5 13.06 12.55 -25.98
C THR A 5 14.42 12.31 -25.33
N LEU A 6 14.86 11.07 -25.32
CA LEU A 6 16.17 10.68 -24.83
C LEU A 6 17.28 11.39 -25.59
N THR A 7 18.18 12.04 -24.89
CA THR A 7 19.36 12.69 -25.53
C THR A 7 20.44 11.66 -25.87
N ALA A 8 21.34 12.01 -26.77
CA ALA A 8 22.48 11.15 -27.08
C ALA A 8 23.43 10.94 -25.89
N GLU A 9 23.50 11.92 -24.98
CA GLU A 9 24.25 11.81 -23.73
C GLU A 9 23.54 10.88 -22.75
N GLY A 10 22.21 11.03 -22.60
CA GLY A 10 21.38 10.16 -21.76
C GLY A 10 21.43 8.71 -22.24
N ALA A 11 21.33 8.47 -23.53
CA ALA A 11 21.46 7.13 -24.10
C ALA A 11 22.79 6.47 -23.71
N ARG A 12 23.91 7.17 -23.88
CA ARG A 12 25.24 6.67 -23.50
C ARG A 12 25.42 6.46 -21.99
N LEU A 13 24.72 7.24 -21.16
CA LEU A 13 24.76 7.11 -19.71
C LEU A 13 23.98 5.88 -19.22
N LEU A 14 22.84 5.62 -19.83
CA LEU A 14 21.94 4.54 -19.44
C LEU A 14 22.34 3.18 -20.00
N ASP A 15 22.96 3.20 -21.19
CA ASP A 15 23.33 1.99 -21.91
C ASP A 15 24.75 2.11 -22.47
N THR A 16 25.67 1.38 -21.83
CA THR A 16 27.08 1.32 -22.23
C THR A 16 27.31 0.43 -23.46
N ASP A 17 26.38 -0.46 -23.77
CA ASP A 17 26.47 -1.39 -24.90
C ASP A 17 26.01 -0.74 -26.21
N GLY A 18 25.29 0.39 -26.10
CA GLY A 18 24.95 1.25 -27.24
C GLY A 18 23.72 0.79 -28.04
N GLU A 19 22.83 0.02 -27.41
CA GLU A 19 21.56 -0.40 -28.02
C GLU A 19 20.48 0.68 -27.90
N LEU A 20 20.57 1.59 -26.89
CA LEU A 20 19.66 2.72 -26.75
C LEU A 20 20.00 3.85 -27.72
N GLU A 21 19.00 4.27 -28.50
CA GLU A 21 19.15 5.37 -29.46
C GLU A 21 18.62 6.69 -28.89
N ALA A 22 19.26 7.79 -29.31
CA ALA A 22 18.72 9.13 -29.07
C ALA A 22 17.40 9.34 -29.82
N GLY A 23 16.50 10.12 -29.24
CA GLY A 23 15.21 10.44 -29.84
C GLY A 23 14.05 9.53 -29.40
N ILE A 24 14.31 8.48 -28.65
CA ILE A 24 13.26 7.66 -28.03
C ILE A 24 12.39 8.56 -27.15
N PRO A 25 11.03 8.52 -27.27
CA PRO A 25 10.14 9.29 -26.41
C PRO A 25 10.30 8.91 -24.95
N VAL A 26 10.40 9.91 -24.07
CA VAL A 26 10.46 9.72 -22.61
C VAL A 26 9.09 10.08 -22.04
N CYS A 27 8.51 9.15 -21.28
CA CYS A 27 7.28 9.42 -20.54
C CYS A 27 7.55 10.42 -19.42
N PRO A 28 6.58 11.28 -19.06
CA PRO A 28 6.66 12.06 -17.83
C PRO A 28 6.91 11.13 -16.63
N PRO A 29 7.73 11.57 -15.66
CA PRO A 29 7.90 10.79 -14.44
C PRO A 29 6.55 10.68 -13.72
N GLU A 30 6.25 9.47 -13.27
CA GLU A 30 5.01 9.14 -12.57
C GLU A 30 5.34 8.35 -11.31
N GLY A 31 4.60 8.60 -10.23
CA GLY A 31 4.71 7.81 -9.02
C GLY A 31 3.96 6.48 -9.11
N ASP A 32 4.28 5.55 -8.23
CA ASP A 32 3.64 4.25 -8.12
C ASP A 32 2.13 4.37 -7.86
N ALA A 33 1.71 5.36 -7.09
CA ALA A 33 0.31 5.66 -6.81
C ALA A 33 -0.48 5.99 -8.09
N GLY A 34 0.03 6.90 -8.92
CA GLY A 34 -0.62 7.28 -10.19
C GLY A 34 -0.63 6.14 -11.20
N THR A 35 0.47 5.40 -11.33
CA THR A 35 0.55 4.19 -12.16
C THR A 35 -0.42 3.12 -11.69
N GLY A 36 -0.56 2.93 -10.39
CA GLY A 36 -1.54 2.00 -9.80
C GLY A 36 -2.99 2.37 -10.14
N MET A 37 -3.31 3.66 -10.17
CA MET A 37 -4.63 4.13 -10.61
C MET A 37 -4.89 3.82 -12.08
N ALA A 38 -3.89 4.00 -12.94
CA ALA A 38 -4.00 3.64 -14.36
C ALA A 38 -4.15 2.12 -14.55
N ALA A 39 -3.35 1.33 -13.84
CA ALA A 39 -3.38 -0.13 -13.91
C ALA A 39 -4.72 -0.74 -13.46
N THR A 40 -5.39 -0.10 -12.51
CA THR A 40 -6.71 -0.53 -12.00
C THR A 40 -7.89 0.14 -12.70
N ASN A 41 -7.62 0.94 -13.75
CA ASN A 41 -8.64 1.72 -14.47
C ASN A 41 -9.47 2.63 -13.53
N SER A 42 -8.84 3.23 -12.54
CA SER A 42 -9.48 4.07 -11.52
C SER A 42 -9.11 5.54 -11.64
N VAL A 43 -8.99 6.04 -12.87
CA VAL A 43 -8.64 7.44 -13.18
C VAL A 43 -9.84 8.34 -13.46
N ALA A 44 -11.03 7.76 -13.59
CA ALA A 44 -12.25 8.53 -13.82
C ALA A 44 -12.76 9.16 -12.51
N VAL A 45 -13.44 10.29 -12.63
CA VAL A 45 -14.11 10.96 -11.49
C VAL A 45 -15.02 9.96 -10.73
N ARG A 46 -14.96 9.98 -9.41
CA ARG A 46 -15.68 9.09 -8.48
C ARG A 46 -15.24 7.62 -8.53
N THR A 47 -14.13 7.33 -9.16
CA THR A 47 -13.44 6.05 -9.02
C THR A 47 -12.25 6.19 -8.08
N GLY A 48 -11.71 5.08 -7.63
CA GLY A 48 -10.55 5.08 -6.77
C GLY A 48 -9.93 3.71 -6.67
N ASN A 49 -8.78 3.63 -6.06
CA ASN A 49 -8.12 2.38 -5.76
C ASN A 49 -7.49 2.39 -4.37
N VAL A 50 -7.15 1.21 -3.90
CA VAL A 50 -6.33 1.02 -2.70
C VAL A 50 -5.08 0.28 -3.14
N SER A 51 -3.94 0.90 -2.93
CA SER A 51 -2.63 0.28 -3.12
C SER A 51 -2.10 -0.17 -1.76
N ALA A 52 -2.00 -1.47 -1.54
CA ALA A 52 -1.56 -2.07 -0.29
C ALA A 52 -0.17 -2.70 -0.46
N GLY A 53 0.85 -1.96 -0.08
CA GLY A 53 2.24 -2.40 -0.01
C GLY A 53 2.74 -2.38 1.43
N THR A 54 3.99 -2.00 1.67
CA THR A 54 4.51 -1.73 3.02
C THR A 54 3.64 -0.70 3.74
N SER A 55 3.27 0.35 3.01
CA SER A 55 2.22 1.32 3.37
C SER A 55 0.95 1.05 2.58
N VAL A 56 -0.14 1.70 2.95
CA VAL A 56 -1.38 1.68 2.19
C VAL A 56 -1.75 3.08 1.74
N PHE A 57 -2.15 3.21 0.46
CA PHE A 57 -2.71 4.43 -0.11
C PHE A 57 -4.16 4.15 -0.53
N ALA A 58 -5.09 4.90 0.01
CA ALA A 58 -6.48 4.90 -0.45
C ALA A 58 -6.72 6.20 -1.24
N MET A 59 -7.05 6.08 -2.51
CA MET A 59 -7.16 7.20 -3.45
C MET A 59 -8.54 7.26 -4.07
N ILE A 60 -9.11 8.47 -4.18
CA ILE A 60 -10.39 8.72 -4.85
C ILE A 60 -10.24 9.94 -5.76
N VAL A 61 -10.64 9.80 -7.02
CA VAL A 61 -10.70 10.91 -7.97
C VAL A 61 -11.88 11.81 -7.62
N LEU A 62 -11.58 13.07 -7.34
CA LEU A 62 -12.56 14.04 -6.86
C LEU A 62 -13.44 14.54 -7.99
N GLU A 63 -14.75 14.66 -7.73
CA GLU A 63 -15.70 15.34 -8.61
C GLU A 63 -15.61 16.85 -8.51
N LYS A 64 -15.22 17.35 -7.32
CA LYS A 64 -15.09 18.77 -7.01
C LYS A 64 -13.92 18.97 -6.06
N ALA A 65 -13.31 20.15 -6.11
CA ALA A 65 -12.28 20.53 -5.14
C ALA A 65 -12.80 20.41 -3.70
N LEU A 66 -11.92 20.03 -2.79
CA LEU A 66 -12.23 20.04 -1.36
C LEU A 66 -12.53 21.47 -0.90
N LYS A 67 -13.54 21.63 -0.06
CA LYS A 67 -13.95 22.93 0.46
C LYS A 67 -13.03 23.44 1.57
N ASN A 68 -12.44 22.53 2.32
CA ASN A 68 -11.58 22.81 3.46
C ASN A 68 -10.25 22.07 3.31
N VAL A 69 -9.24 22.53 4.05
CA VAL A 69 -7.99 21.81 4.22
C VAL A 69 -8.22 20.68 5.23
N HIS A 70 -7.79 19.49 4.88
CA HIS A 70 -7.78 18.30 5.73
C HIS A 70 -6.33 17.83 5.83
N THR A 71 -5.75 17.91 7.01
CA THR A 71 -4.33 17.60 7.24
C THR A 71 -4.02 16.10 7.10
N GLU A 72 -5.05 15.27 7.19
CA GLU A 72 -5.00 13.82 7.03
C GLU A 72 -5.16 13.35 5.57
N ILE A 73 -5.34 14.28 4.63
CA ILE A 73 -5.53 13.99 3.21
C ILE A 73 -4.48 14.72 2.39
N ASP A 74 -3.75 13.98 1.59
CA ASP A 74 -2.88 14.54 0.56
C ASP A 74 -3.68 14.76 -0.73
N LEU A 75 -3.43 15.88 -1.39
CA LEU A 75 -3.98 16.14 -2.71
C LEU A 75 -2.91 15.85 -3.77
N VAL A 76 -3.20 14.88 -4.60
CA VAL A 76 -2.38 14.49 -5.75
C VAL A 76 -3.21 14.55 -7.02
N THR A 77 -2.66 14.13 -8.13
CA THR A 77 -3.38 14.09 -9.43
C THR A 77 -3.33 12.70 -10.04
N THR A 78 -4.33 12.41 -10.88
CA THR A 78 -4.22 11.30 -11.82
C THR A 78 -3.17 11.62 -12.89
N PRO A 79 -2.67 10.63 -13.65
CA PRO A 79 -1.82 10.89 -14.81
C PRO A 79 -2.44 11.84 -15.85
N SER A 80 -3.76 11.94 -15.91
CA SER A 80 -4.50 12.87 -16.77
C SER A 80 -4.71 14.27 -16.17
N GLY A 81 -4.35 14.48 -14.88
CA GLY A 81 -4.42 15.78 -14.23
C GLY A 81 -5.67 16.01 -13.37
N GLU A 82 -6.54 15.00 -13.20
CA GLU A 82 -7.69 15.10 -12.31
C GLU A 82 -7.26 15.10 -10.84
N ALA A 83 -7.93 15.88 -10.00
CA ALA A 83 -7.62 15.96 -8.57
C ALA A 83 -7.98 14.66 -7.85
N VAL A 84 -7.09 14.20 -7.01
CA VAL A 84 -7.25 12.97 -6.21
C VAL A 84 -7.04 13.27 -4.74
N ALA A 85 -7.98 12.84 -3.91
CA ALA A 85 -7.77 12.77 -2.46
C ALA A 85 -7.12 11.44 -2.11
N MET A 86 -6.00 11.50 -1.39
CA MET A 86 -5.24 10.34 -0.96
C MET A 86 -5.09 10.32 0.56
N ALA A 87 -5.46 9.21 1.18
CA ALA A 87 -5.10 8.92 2.56
C ALA A 87 -3.95 7.90 2.54
N HIS A 88 -2.85 8.25 3.20
CA HIS A 88 -1.65 7.42 3.28
C HIS A 88 -1.45 6.94 4.72
N CYS A 89 -1.32 5.64 4.91
CA CYS A 89 -1.01 5.04 6.20
C CYS A 89 0.27 4.19 6.09
N ASN A 90 1.17 4.34 7.06
CA ASN A 90 2.45 3.62 7.08
C ASN A 90 2.29 2.13 7.44
N ASN A 91 1.23 1.80 8.17
CA ASN A 91 1.00 0.46 8.72
C ASN A 91 0.10 -0.35 7.78
N CYS A 92 0.68 -1.34 7.09
CA CYS A 92 -0.03 -2.25 6.20
C CYS A 92 0.64 -3.64 6.16
N THR A 93 1.32 -4.01 5.07
CA THR A 93 1.90 -5.37 4.96
C THR A 93 3.06 -5.61 5.92
N SER A 94 3.71 -4.58 6.44
CA SER A 94 4.70 -4.73 7.52
C SER A 94 4.08 -5.30 8.79
N ASP A 95 2.89 -4.84 9.16
CA ASP A 95 2.16 -5.33 10.32
C ASP A 95 1.70 -6.77 10.12
N LEU A 96 1.16 -7.04 8.92
CA LEU A 96 0.75 -8.38 8.53
C LEU A 96 1.94 -9.36 8.54
N ASN A 97 3.09 -8.93 8.01
CA ASN A 97 4.30 -9.73 8.03
C ASN A 97 4.79 -10.04 9.46
N ALA A 98 4.62 -9.11 10.39
CA ALA A 98 4.98 -9.35 11.79
C ALA A 98 4.18 -10.51 12.39
N TRP A 99 2.88 -10.57 12.12
CA TRP A 99 2.03 -11.68 12.53
C TRP A 99 2.38 -13.01 11.83
N VAL A 100 2.56 -12.98 10.52
CA VAL A 100 2.92 -14.18 9.75
C VAL A 100 4.28 -14.73 10.20
N ASN A 101 5.26 -13.86 10.46
CA ASN A 101 6.56 -14.26 10.99
C ASN A 101 6.45 -14.92 12.38
N LEU A 102 5.56 -14.41 13.24
CA LEU A 102 5.30 -15.02 14.55
C LEU A 102 4.76 -16.45 14.41
N PHE A 103 3.82 -16.69 13.50
CA PHE A 103 3.30 -18.03 13.24
C PHE A 103 4.33 -18.93 12.57
N GLU A 104 5.16 -18.40 11.69
CA GLU A 104 6.29 -19.12 11.10
C GLU A 104 7.31 -19.57 12.16
N GLU A 105 7.68 -18.67 13.07
CA GLU A 105 8.59 -18.96 14.18
C GLU A 105 8.00 -20.03 15.11
N PHE A 106 6.72 -19.95 15.42
CA PHE A 106 6.03 -20.97 16.17
C PHE A 106 6.10 -22.35 15.51
N ALA A 107 5.79 -22.44 14.21
CA ALA A 107 5.86 -23.68 13.45
C ALA A 107 7.29 -24.25 13.41
N ASN A 108 8.27 -23.41 13.18
CA ASN A 108 9.68 -23.78 13.16
C ASN A 108 10.15 -24.35 14.52
N SER A 109 9.59 -23.88 15.64
CA SER A 109 9.90 -24.38 16.99
C SER A 109 9.52 -25.85 17.16
N PHE A 110 8.56 -26.35 16.38
CA PHE A 110 8.18 -27.77 16.32
C PHE A 110 8.88 -28.54 15.20
N GLY A 111 9.86 -27.93 14.54
CA GLY A 111 10.58 -28.54 13.42
C GLY A 111 9.77 -28.61 12.11
N MET A 112 8.63 -27.94 12.05
CA MET A 112 7.85 -27.85 10.82
C MET A 112 8.48 -26.78 9.92
N LYS A 113 8.75 -27.15 8.66
CA LYS A 113 9.18 -26.22 7.61
C LYS A 113 7.99 -25.95 6.70
N ILE A 114 7.43 -24.76 6.79
CA ILE A 114 6.29 -24.35 6.00
C ILE A 114 6.78 -23.32 4.97
N ASP A 115 6.34 -23.46 3.71
CA ASP A 115 6.54 -22.43 2.70
C ASP A 115 5.77 -21.17 3.10
N LYS A 116 6.40 -20.02 2.99
CA LYS A 116 5.81 -18.76 3.46
C LYS A 116 4.56 -18.35 2.68
N ASN A 117 4.51 -18.66 1.38
CA ASN A 117 3.31 -18.37 0.56
C ASN A 117 2.16 -19.31 0.94
N GLU A 118 2.47 -20.56 1.27
CA GLU A 118 1.49 -21.50 1.81
C GLU A 118 0.95 -21.01 3.15
N LEU A 119 1.83 -20.55 4.05
CA LEU A 119 1.41 -19.96 5.33
C LEU A 119 0.49 -18.78 5.15
N PHE A 120 0.82 -17.82 4.26
CA PHE A 120 -0.07 -16.71 3.92
C PHE A 120 -1.43 -17.19 3.43
N SER A 121 -1.44 -18.16 2.52
CA SER A 121 -2.69 -18.71 1.96
C SER A 121 -3.57 -19.34 3.03
N VAL A 122 -2.98 -20.12 3.93
CA VAL A 122 -3.70 -20.74 5.04
C VAL A 122 -4.28 -19.69 5.98
N LEU A 123 -3.47 -18.70 6.37
CA LEU A 123 -3.91 -17.64 7.29
C LEU A 123 -5.01 -16.76 6.68
N TYR A 124 -4.90 -16.38 5.40
CA TYR A 124 -5.95 -15.62 4.71
C TYR A 124 -7.25 -16.39 4.57
N ASN A 125 -7.18 -17.68 4.21
CA ASN A 125 -8.38 -18.51 4.13
C ASN A 125 -9.01 -18.68 5.51
N LYS A 126 -8.20 -18.83 6.55
CA LYS A 126 -8.70 -18.92 7.93
C LYS A 126 -9.38 -17.63 8.38
N ALA A 127 -8.84 -16.47 7.99
CA ALA A 127 -9.45 -15.17 8.29
C ALA A 127 -10.86 -15.03 7.69
N LEU A 128 -11.14 -15.66 6.55
CA LEU A 128 -12.49 -15.67 5.94
C LEU A 128 -13.53 -16.45 6.74
N GLU A 129 -13.10 -17.33 7.65
CA GLU A 129 -13.99 -18.06 8.55
C GLU A 129 -14.29 -17.28 9.83
N GLY A 130 -13.60 -16.16 10.06
CA GLY A 130 -13.75 -15.32 11.24
C GLY A 130 -15.06 -14.54 11.25
N ASP A 131 -15.42 -14.04 12.42
CA ASP A 131 -16.58 -13.17 12.58
C ASP A 131 -16.32 -11.82 11.89
N ALA A 132 -17.29 -11.29 11.14
CA ALA A 132 -17.14 -10.07 10.34
C ALA A 132 -16.79 -8.81 11.15
N ASP A 133 -17.12 -8.82 12.45
CA ASP A 133 -16.79 -7.78 13.43
C ASP A 133 -15.53 -8.12 14.26
N CYS A 134 -14.73 -9.06 13.79
CA CYS A 134 -13.57 -9.60 14.50
C CYS A 134 -13.90 -10.20 15.87
N GLY A 135 -15.15 -10.58 16.12
CA GLY A 135 -15.57 -11.26 17.35
C GLY A 135 -15.29 -10.47 18.62
N GLY A 136 -15.30 -9.13 18.57
CA GLY A 136 -15.01 -8.26 19.70
C GLY A 136 -13.52 -8.01 19.96
N LEU A 137 -12.65 -8.36 19.01
CA LEU A 137 -11.24 -7.95 19.01
C LEU A 137 -11.08 -6.57 18.40
N LEU A 138 -10.22 -5.75 19.00
CA LEU A 138 -9.82 -4.46 18.47
C LEU A 138 -8.30 -4.42 18.38
N ALA A 139 -7.81 -4.06 17.21
CA ALA A 139 -6.38 -3.92 16.96
C ALA A 139 -6.04 -2.48 16.56
N TYR A 140 -5.12 -1.90 17.29
CA TYR A 140 -4.36 -0.71 16.87
C TYR A 140 -3.02 -1.21 16.34
N ASN A 141 -2.92 -1.36 15.04
CA ASN A 141 -1.79 -2.04 14.39
C ASN A 141 -0.56 -1.15 14.19
N TYR A 142 -0.37 -0.14 14.95
CA TYR A 142 0.78 0.77 14.80
C TYR A 142 2.10 0.10 15.18
N PHE A 143 2.57 -0.84 14.36
CA PHE A 143 3.91 -1.41 14.47
C PHE A 143 4.99 -0.39 14.07
N SER A 144 4.62 0.55 13.19
CA SER A 144 5.42 1.71 12.83
C SER A 144 4.74 3.00 13.31
N GLY A 145 5.47 4.10 13.33
CA GLY A 145 4.87 5.42 13.50
C GLY A 145 3.85 5.69 12.39
N GLU A 146 2.87 6.56 12.67
CA GLU A 146 1.78 6.85 11.75
C GLU A 146 1.54 8.36 11.65
N GLY A 147 1.96 8.93 10.52
CA GLY A 147 1.87 10.38 10.29
C GLY A 147 0.45 10.92 10.31
N ILE A 148 -0.53 10.15 9.80
CA ILE A 148 -1.93 10.57 9.73
C ILE A 148 -2.58 10.73 11.12
N THR A 149 -2.03 10.06 12.14
CA THR A 149 -2.49 10.15 13.54
C THR A 149 -1.48 10.84 14.45
N ALA A 150 -0.40 11.39 13.88
CA ALA A 150 0.69 12.07 14.58
C ALA A 150 1.39 11.22 15.66
N PHE A 151 1.52 9.92 15.40
CA PHE A 151 2.33 9.01 16.23
C PHE A 151 3.72 8.87 15.61
N ASP A 152 4.75 9.36 16.29
CA ASP A 152 6.16 9.27 15.83
C ASP A 152 6.69 7.84 15.94
N GLU A 153 6.19 7.06 16.90
CA GLU A 153 6.61 5.68 17.14
C GLU A 153 5.43 4.72 17.14
N GLY A 154 5.71 3.48 16.74
CA GLY A 154 4.75 2.39 16.82
C GLY A 154 4.44 1.99 18.27
N ARG A 155 3.16 1.73 18.56
CA ARG A 155 2.66 1.24 19.86
C ARG A 155 1.47 0.33 19.61
N PRO A 156 1.68 -0.91 19.11
CA PRO A 156 0.57 -1.80 18.84
C PRO A 156 -0.16 -2.16 20.12
N LEU A 157 -1.48 -2.14 20.04
CA LEU A 157 -2.37 -2.51 21.14
C LEU A 157 -3.45 -3.44 20.62
N PHE A 158 -3.61 -4.57 21.29
CA PHE A 158 -4.69 -5.52 21.02
C PHE A 158 -5.58 -5.60 22.23
N ALA A 159 -6.84 -5.21 22.07
CA ALA A 159 -7.83 -5.23 23.12
C ALA A 159 -8.96 -6.19 22.75
N ARG A 160 -9.56 -6.81 23.77
CA ARG A 160 -10.71 -7.68 23.59
C ARG A 160 -11.71 -7.48 24.70
N THR A 161 -12.97 -7.76 24.41
CA THR A 161 -13.98 -7.95 25.46
C THR A 161 -13.76 -9.30 26.16
N PRO A 162 -14.30 -9.48 27.40
CA PRO A 162 -14.18 -10.76 28.10
C PRO A 162 -14.71 -11.96 27.30
N ASP A 163 -15.74 -11.73 26.49
CA ASP A 163 -16.43 -12.76 25.71
C ASP A 163 -15.87 -12.93 24.28
N ALA A 164 -14.88 -12.10 23.87
CA ALA A 164 -14.29 -12.21 22.57
C ALA A 164 -13.58 -13.54 22.38
N LYS A 165 -13.79 -14.18 21.23
CA LYS A 165 -13.02 -15.35 20.83
C LYS A 165 -11.59 -14.90 20.49
N PHE A 166 -10.61 -15.52 21.13
CA PHE A 166 -9.19 -15.29 20.84
C PHE A 166 -8.58 -16.58 20.28
N ASN A 167 -8.71 -16.75 19.01
CA ASN A 167 -8.27 -17.91 18.26
C ASN A 167 -7.65 -17.47 16.92
N LEU A 168 -7.15 -18.43 16.17
CA LEU A 168 -6.66 -18.21 14.82
C LEU A 168 -7.81 -17.97 13.84
#